data_f4ba4a6e0f89d805b0af0874dd3f8410
#
_entry.id   f4ba4a6e0f89d805b0af0874dd3f8410
#
_cell.length_a   1.000
_cell.length_b   1.000
_cell.length_c   1.000
_cell.angle_alpha   90.00
_cell.angle_beta   90.00
_cell.angle_gamma   90.00
#
_symmetry.space_group_name_H-M   'P 1'
#
loop_
_entity.id
_entity.type
_entity.pdbx_description
1 polymer ?
#
loop_
_entity_poly.entity_id
_entity_poly.type
_entity_poly.pdbx_seq_one_letter_code
_entity_poly.pdbx_strand_id
1 'polypeptide(L)'
;MKKALMILAIYALTFCLVAVAAEKEVEVKGKQLISEAPDFTLATPTEFRLVHSSSTEHPQSSSLTRAYLVVKEKDKQMVELLTVEIAERTNPQAEPIHVPSLKPLSEERMYSRGSVKKEERAIDYLVQGMAWNPAAPSLQPIVKAGIRIPGHWVLHGQFLFVYDVDRAVLVRYSKDVNSFGVKLSDRAESWNKASIAGNEKKVLETFQKNFVEMVNSITFKKP
;
A
#
# COMPACT_ATOMS: atom_id res chain seq x y z
N MET A 1 -24.24 -11.78 27.43
CA MET A 1 -23.27 -12.27 26.43
C MET A 1 -22.79 -11.05 25.63
N LYS A 2 -21.60 -10.51 25.95
CA LYS A 2 -21.02 -9.34 25.28
C LYS A 2 -20.28 -9.86 24.02
N LYS A 3 -20.78 -9.53 22.82
CA LYS A 3 -20.06 -9.76 21.58
C LYS A 3 -18.83 -8.86 21.60
N ALA A 4 -17.66 -9.43 21.76
CA ALA A 4 -16.40 -8.72 21.58
C ALA A 4 -16.24 -8.45 20.08
N LEU A 5 -16.48 -7.22 19.67
CA LEU A 5 -16.21 -6.72 18.32
C LEU A 5 -14.70 -6.58 18.20
N MET A 6 -14.05 -7.58 17.61
CA MET A 6 -12.61 -7.58 17.38
C MET A 6 -12.34 -6.76 16.12
N ILE A 7 -12.15 -5.45 16.32
CA ILE A 7 -11.73 -4.52 15.28
C ILE A 7 -10.23 -4.72 15.10
N LEU A 8 -9.83 -5.39 14.02
CA LEU A 8 -8.46 -5.42 13.58
C LEU A 8 -8.10 -4.00 13.10
N ALA A 9 -7.55 -3.20 14.00
CA ALA A 9 -7.10 -1.84 13.69
C ALA A 9 -5.80 -1.92 12.88
N ILE A 10 -5.91 -2.00 11.55
CA ILE A 10 -4.78 -1.84 10.61
C ILE A 10 -4.22 -0.38 10.65
N TYR A 11 -4.53 0.39 11.67
CA TYR A 11 -4.19 1.81 11.78
C TYR A 11 -3.17 2.15 12.88
N ALA A 12 -2.58 1.18 13.55
CA ALA A 12 -1.52 1.47 14.51
C ALA A 12 -0.30 0.60 14.20
N LEU A 13 0.56 1.06 13.30
CA LEU A 13 1.94 0.58 13.18
C LEU A 13 2.73 0.99 14.43
N THR A 14 2.49 0.32 15.55
CA THR A 14 3.41 0.33 16.68
C THR A 14 4.44 -0.75 16.40
N PHE A 15 5.51 -0.38 15.71
CA PHE A 15 6.67 -1.26 15.50
C PHE A 15 7.37 -1.50 16.84
N CYS A 16 7.05 -2.59 17.51
CA CYS A 16 8.00 -3.23 18.42
C CYS A 16 9.00 -4.00 17.56
N LEU A 17 10.22 -3.49 17.46
CA LEU A 17 11.32 -4.09 16.69
C LEU A 17 11.80 -5.37 17.35
N VAL A 18 11.30 -6.51 16.90
CA VAL A 18 12.07 -7.75 16.89
C VAL A 18 12.33 -8.06 15.42
N ALA A 19 13.51 -7.68 14.95
CA ALA A 19 13.95 -7.98 13.59
C ALA A 19 14.31 -9.47 13.51
N VAL A 20 13.34 -10.31 13.22
CA VAL A 20 13.61 -11.61 12.61
C VAL A 20 13.82 -11.33 11.13
N ALA A 21 14.93 -11.78 10.56
CA ALA A 21 15.18 -11.70 9.13
C ALA A 21 14.03 -12.42 8.41
N ALA A 22 13.09 -11.67 7.83
CA ALA A 22 12.00 -12.23 7.07
C ALA A 22 12.60 -12.97 5.86
N GLU A 23 12.27 -14.24 5.68
CA GLU A 23 12.53 -14.93 4.43
C GLU A 23 12.02 -14.09 3.27
N LYS A 24 12.73 -14.12 2.14
CA LYS A 24 12.38 -13.34 0.94
C LYS A 24 11.11 -13.88 0.28
N GLU A 25 9.97 -13.62 0.88
CA GLU A 25 8.68 -13.98 0.29
C GLU A 25 8.23 -12.99 -0.80
N VAL A 26 8.79 -11.78 -0.80
CA VAL A 26 8.51 -10.76 -1.80
C VAL A 26 9.82 -10.32 -2.45
N GLU A 27 9.87 -10.44 -3.76
CA GLU A 27 11.00 -10.04 -4.60
C GLU A 27 10.56 -8.97 -5.61
N VAL A 28 11.48 -8.07 -5.97
CA VAL A 28 11.28 -7.09 -7.03
C VAL A 28 12.25 -7.38 -8.16
N LYS A 29 11.72 -7.65 -9.36
CA LYS A 29 12.49 -7.90 -10.59
C LYS A 29 12.05 -6.93 -11.69
N GLY A 30 12.87 -5.91 -11.95
CA GLY A 30 12.52 -4.85 -12.89
C GLY A 30 11.21 -4.16 -12.49
N LYS A 31 10.19 -4.28 -13.36
CA LYS A 31 8.84 -3.74 -13.11
C LYS A 31 7.85 -4.80 -12.59
N GLN A 32 8.32 -5.79 -11.89
CA GLN A 32 7.47 -6.82 -11.29
C GLN A 32 7.76 -6.98 -9.81
N LEU A 33 6.70 -7.03 -9.03
CA LEU A 33 6.72 -7.50 -7.66
C LEU A 33 6.17 -8.92 -7.67
N ILE A 34 6.92 -9.84 -7.11
CA ILE A 34 6.61 -11.28 -7.05
C ILE A 34 6.51 -11.66 -5.59
N SER A 35 5.41 -12.25 -5.19
CA SER A 35 5.21 -12.85 -3.87
C SER A 35 5.12 -14.37 -4.04
N GLU A 36 5.83 -15.11 -3.18
CA GLU A 36 5.80 -16.57 -3.16
C GLU A 36 4.77 -17.11 -2.17
N ALA A 37 4.48 -16.34 -1.10
CA ALA A 37 3.48 -16.70 -0.09
C ALA A 37 2.74 -15.46 0.44
N PRO A 38 1.50 -15.19 0.00
CA PRO A 38 0.72 -15.89 -1.04
C PRO A 38 1.28 -15.68 -2.45
N ASP A 39 1.09 -16.67 -3.33
CA ASP A 39 1.68 -16.66 -4.66
C ASP A 39 0.92 -15.73 -5.62
N PHE A 40 1.46 -14.55 -5.85
CA PHE A 40 0.94 -13.60 -6.84
C PHE A 40 2.06 -12.78 -7.48
N THR A 41 1.78 -12.25 -8.65
CA THR A 41 2.64 -11.28 -9.34
C THR A 41 1.88 -10.00 -9.62
N LEU A 42 2.55 -8.86 -9.47
CA LEU A 42 2.03 -7.53 -9.71
C LEU A 42 2.98 -6.77 -10.63
N ALA A 43 2.49 -6.27 -11.78
CA ALA A 43 3.26 -5.34 -12.58
C ALA A 43 3.26 -3.94 -11.94
N THR A 44 4.42 -3.33 -11.83
CA THR A 44 4.58 -1.99 -11.27
C THR A 44 4.82 -0.96 -12.37
N PRO A 45 4.38 0.28 -12.22
CA PRO A 45 4.52 1.31 -13.26
C PRO A 45 5.99 1.67 -13.54
N THR A 46 6.86 1.46 -12.57
CA THR A 46 8.30 1.74 -12.64
C THR A 46 9.09 0.65 -11.94
N GLU A 47 10.41 0.68 -12.08
CA GLU A 47 11.30 -0.16 -11.30
C GLU A 47 11.42 0.35 -9.87
N PHE A 48 11.43 -0.57 -8.92
CA PHE A 48 11.53 -0.32 -7.50
C PHE A 48 12.70 -1.09 -6.89
N ARG A 49 13.13 -0.65 -5.71
CA ARG A 49 14.11 -1.33 -4.88
C ARG A 49 13.49 -1.67 -3.52
N LEU A 50 13.60 -2.91 -3.08
CA LEU A 50 13.23 -3.31 -1.72
C LEU A 50 14.21 -2.65 -0.74
N VAL A 51 13.69 -1.89 0.22
CA VAL A 51 14.47 -1.16 1.22
C VAL A 51 14.36 -1.82 2.58
N HIS A 52 13.19 -2.38 2.90
CA HIS A 52 12.95 -2.96 4.21
C HIS A 52 11.88 -4.04 4.15
N SER A 53 12.05 -5.06 4.98
CA SER A 53 11.02 -6.03 5.30
C SER A 53 10.94 -6.19 6.83
N SER A 54 9.75 -6.44 7.32
CA SER A 54 9.50 -6.69 8.75
C SER A 54 8.35 -7.66 8.93
N SER A 55 8.34 -8.28 10.10
CA SER A 55 7.30 -9.22 10.52
C SER A 55 6.82 -8.81 11.91
N THR A 56 5.52 -8.83 12.12
CA THR A 56 4.88 -8.48 13.40
C THR A 56 3.84 -9.52 13.75
N GLU A 57 4.03 -10.20 14.86
CA GLU A 57 3.03 -11.10 15.42
C GLU A 57 1.96 -10.34 16.19
N HIS A 58 0.72 -10.78 16.05
CA HIS A 58 -0.44 -10.28 16.76
C HIS A 58 -1.08 -11.43 17.57
N PRO A 59 -0.57 -11.74 18.77
CA PRO A 59 -1.02 -12.91 19.55
C PRO A 59 -2.52 -12.90 19.86
N GLN A 60 -3.10 -11.71 20.07
CA GLN A 60 -4.53 -11.56 20.38
C GLN A 60 -5.46 -11.96 19.21
N SER A 61 -4.99 -11.80 17.99
CA SER A 61 -5.71 -12.19 16.77
C SER A 61 -5.18 -13.46 16.13
N SER A 62 -4.18 -14.10 16.76
CA SER A 62 -3.50 -15.27 16.19
C SER A 62 -3.10 -15.02 14.73
N SER A 63 -2.50 -13.87 14.46
CA SER A 63 -2.09 -13.48 13.11
C SER A 63 -0.66 -12.94 13.09
N LEU A 64 -0.03 -13.05 11.92
CA LEU A 64 1.26 -12.52 11.57
C LEU A 64 1.07 -11.53 10.41
N THR A 65 1.67 -10.35 10.51
CA THR A 65 1.73 -9.40 9.40
C THR A 65 3.16 -9.25 8.92
N ARG A 66 3.41 -9.50 7.64
CA ARG A 66 4.68 -9.20 6.99
C ARG A 66 4.51 -7.94 6.15
N ALA A 67 5.45 -7.00 6.28
CA ALA A 67 5.42 -5.74 5.57
C ALA A 67 6.72 -5.54 4.78
N TYR A 68 6.57 -5.08 3.53
CA TYR A 68 7.66 -4.83 2.59
C TYR A 68 7.59 -3.39 2.11
N LEU A 69 8.70 -2.65 2.25
CA LEU A 69 8.82 -1.28 1.76
C LEU A 69 9.71 -1.26 0.52
N VAL A 70 9.12 -0.86 -0.59
CA VAL A 70 9.76 -0.82 -1.91
C VAL A 70 9.71 0.61 -2.42
N VAL A 71 10.86 1.16 -2.81
CA VAL A 71 11.04 2.58 -3.09
C VAL A 71 11.61 2.79 -4.48
N LYS A 72 11.11 3.80 -5.17
CA LYS A 72 11.83 4.46 -6.25
C LYS A 72 12.37 5.79 -5.74
N GLU A 73 13.65 5.98 -5.92
CA GLU A 73 14.34 7.23 -5.56
C GLU A 73 14.94 7.93 -6.79
N LYS A 74 15.06 9.24 -6.69
CA LYS A 74 15.83 10.07 -7.60
C LYS A 74 16.66 11.03 -6.74
N ASP A 75 17.97 11.09 -6.97
CA ASP A 75 18.90 11.95 -6.21
C ASP A 75 18.79 11.77 -4.69
N LYS A 76 18.69 10.52 -4.24
CA LYS A 76 18.47 10.14 -2.83
C LYS A 76 17.17 10.70 -2.21
N GLN A 77 16.22 11.09 -3.02
CA GLN A 77 14.91 11.50 -2.58
C GLN A 77 13.87 10.49 -3.06
N MET A 78 13.00 10.06 -2.17
CA MET A 78 11.88 9.18 -2.50
C MET A 78 10.90 9.90 -3.43
N VAL A 79 10.58 9.28 -4.57
CA VAL A 79 9.60 9.79 -5.54
C VAL A 79 8.38 8.89 -5.64
N GLU A 80 8.55 7.60 -5.39
CA GLU A 80 7.45 6.64 -5.33
C GLU A 80 7.70 5.65 -4.18
N LEU A 81 6.61 5.25 -3.52
CA LEU A 81 6.61 4.24 -2.46
C LEU A 81 5.55 3.19 -2.78
N LEU A 82 5.94 1.93 -2.75
CA LEU A 82 5.04 0.80 -2.77
C LEU A 82 5.23 0.03 -1.46
N THR A 83 4.14 -0.21 -0.73
CA THR A 83 4.14 -1.08 0.44
C THR A 83 3.26 -2.28 0.19
N VAL A 84 3.74 -3.45 0.59
CA VAL A 84 2.96 -4.68 0.56
C VAL A 84 2.86 -5.20 1.98
N GLU A 85 1.66 -5.41 2.47
CA GLU A 85 1.37 -6.01 3.76
C GLU A 85 0.61 -7.32 3.52
N ILE A 86 1.14 -8.40 4.07
CA ILE A 86 0.56 -9.74 4.00
C ILE A 86 0.17 -10.13 5.42
N ALA A 87 -1.11 -10.25 5.68
CA ALA A 87 -1.64 -10.77 6.93
C ALA A 87 -1.92 -12.26 6.78
N GLU A 88 -1.46 -13.05 7.72
CA GLU A 88 -1.60 -14.50 7.75
C GLU A 88 -2.10 -14.97 9.11
N ARG A 89 -3.04 -15.90 9.11
CA ARG A 89 -3.51 -16.57 10.32
C ARG A 89 -2.48 -17.61 10.78
N THR A 90 -2.06 -17.51 12.04
CA THR A 90 -1.03 -18.42 12.62
C THR A 90 -1.61 -19.62 13.35
N ASN A 91 -2.90 -19.57 13.71
CA ASN A 91 -3.61 -20.66 14.37
C ASN A 91 -4.83 -21.09 13.52
N PRO A 92 -4.85 -22.29 12.95
CA PRO A 92 -5.98 -22.79 12.15
C PRO A 92 -7.31 -22.87 12.91
N GLN A 93 -7.29 -22.88 14.25
CA GLN A 93 -8.49 -22.88 15.11
C GLN A 93 -9.03 -21.47 15.37
N ALA A 94 -8.28 -20.42 15.02
CA ALA A 94 -8.75 -19.05 15.11
C ALA A 94 -9.78 -18.75 14.02
N GLU A 95 -10.51 -17.64 14.16
CA GLU A 95 -11.41 -17.19 13.11
C GLU A 95 -10.64 -16.86 11.81
N PRO A 96 -11.26 -17.11 10.64
CA PRO A 96 -10.69 -16.69 9.34
C PRO A 96 -10.29 -15.21 9.33
N ILE A 97 -9.31 -14.87 8.52
CA ILE A 97 -8.91 -13.48 8.38
C ILE A 97 -10.08 -12.66 7.84
N HIS A 98 -10.52 -11.71 8.64
CA HIS A 98 -11.51 -10.72 8.25
C HIS A 98 -10.83 -9.39 7.93
N VAL A 99 -11.07 -8.88 6.73
CA VAL A 99 -10.47 -7.63 6.27
C VAL A 99 -11.54 -6.54 6.24
N PRO A 100 -11.32 -5.43 6.95
CA PRO A 100 -12.25 -4.31 6.90
C PRO A 100 -12.20 -3.63 5.53
N SER A 101 -13.30 -3.03 5.12
CA SER A 101 -13.33 -2.23 3.89
C SER A 101 -12.33 -1.09 3.95
N LEU A 102 -11.74 -0.76 2.80
CA LEU A 102 -10.84 0.38 2.66
C LEU A 102 -11.55 1.68 3.05
N LYS A 103 -10.92 2.46 3.92
CA LYS A 103 -11.42 3.76 4.35
C LYS A 103 -10.50 4.87 3.86
N PRO A 104 -11.02 5.96 3.29
CA PRO A 104 -10.21 7.12 2.96
C PRO A 104 -9.77 7.87 4.22
N LEU A 105 -8.63 8.56 4.13
CA LEU A 105 -8.17 9.48 5.17
C LEU A 105 -9.04 10.75 5.23
N SER A 106 -9.61 11.15 4.07
CA SER A 106 -10.51 12.28 3.94
C SER A 106 -11.45 12.04 2.76
N GLU A 107 -12.76 12.20 2.97
CA GLU A 107 -13.75 12.08 1.90
C GLU A 107 -13.58 13.17 0.83
N GLU A 108 -13.14 14.37 1.21
CA GLU A 108 -12.88 15.49 0.28
C GLU A 108 -11.74 15.19 -0.69
N ARG A 109 -10.86 14.26 -0.34
CA ARG A 109 -9.66 13.88 -1.11
C ARG A 109 -9.69 12.44 -1.57
N MET A 110 -10.81 11.77 -1.44
CA MET A 110 -11.06 10.48 -2.04
C MET A 110 -11.57 10.68 -3.46
N TYR A 111 -10.74 10.37 -4.45
CA TYR A 111 -11.05 10.63 -5.86
C TYR A 111 -11.78 9.47 -6.54
N SER A 112 -11.43 8.24 -6.19
CA SER A 112 -12.13 7.07 -6.71
C SER A 112 -12.07 5.90 -5.74
N ARG A 113 -13.09 5.03 -5.86
CA ARG A 113 -13.19 3.74 -5.19
C ARG A 113 -13.83 2.76 -6.17
N GLY A 114 -13.43 1.52 -6.13
CA GLY A 114 -14.01 0.48 -6.97
C GLY A 114 -13.57 -0.90 -6.54
N SER A 115 -14.02 -1.89 -7.30
CA SER A 115 -13.62 -3.28 -7.15
C SER A 115 -13.36 -3.89 -8.52
N VAL A 116 -12.36 -4.74 -8.62
CA VAL A 116 -12.02 -5.52 -9.80
C VAL A 116 -12.14 -7.00 -9.43
N LYS A 117 -12.82 -7.78 -10.23
CA LYS A 117 -12.84 -9.24 -10.06
C LYS A 117 -11.71 -9.86 -10.87
N LYS A 118 -10.87 -10.65 -10.20
CA LYS A 118 -9.81 -11.45 -10.80
C LYS A 118 -9.96 -12.88 -10.36
N GLU A 119 -10.26 -13.77 -11.30
CA GLU A 119 -10.66 -15.14 -10.99
C GLU A 119 -11.84 -15.11 -10.00
N GLU A 120 -11.73 -15.80 -8.85
CA GLU A 120 -12.77 -15.80 -7.81
C GLU A 120 -12.58 -14.72 -6.73
N ARG A 121 -11.55 -13.84 -6.86
CA ARG A 121 -11.20 -12.83 -5.85
C ARG A 121 -11.70 -11.45 -6.24
N ALA A 122 -12.32 -10.77 -5.28
CA ALA A 122 -12.59 -9.35 -5.37
C ALA A 122 -11.37 -8.58 -4.87
N ILE A 123 -10.92 -7.59 -5.64
CA ILE A 123 -9.83 -6.68 -5.29
C ILE A 123 -10.45 -5.31 -5.14
N ASP A 124 -10.67 -4.89 -3.90
CA ASP A 124 -11.20 -3.57 -3.61
C ASP A 124 -10.08 -2.55 -3.65
N TYR A 125 -10.35 -1.37 -4.19
CA TYR A 125 -9.36 -0.30 -4.27
C TYR A 125 -9.94 1.07 -3.97
N LEU A 126 -9.07 1.99 -3.57
CA LEU A 126 -9.37 3.42 -3.50
C LEU A 126 -8.14 4.26 -3.89
N VAL A 127 -8.40 5.48 -4.40
CA VAL A 127 -7.39 6.50 -4.72
C VAL A 127 -7.73 7.79 -3.98
N GLN A 128 -6.73 8.36 -3.33
CA GLN A 128 -6.85 9.59 -2.54
C GLN A 128 -5.62 10.47 -2.64
N GLY A 129 -5.73 11.71 -2.18
CA GLY A 129 -4.61 12.62 -1.96
C GLY A 129 -4.21 12.66 -0.49
N MET A 130 -2.91 12.71 -0.22
CA MET A 130 -2.38 12.85 1.14
C MET A 130 -1.00 13.52 1.11
N ALA A 131 -0.46 13.88 2.26
CA ALA A 131 0.93 14.26 2.40
C ALA A 131 1.71 13.12 3.09
N TRP A 132 2.95 12.88 2.66
CA TRP A 132 3.84 12.06 3.45
C TRP A 132 4.23 12.77 4.74
N ASN A 133 4.25 12.03 5.82
CA ASN A 133 4.82 12.49 7.08
C ASN A 133 6.21 11.87 7.26
N PRO A 134 7.32 12.63 7.02
CA PRO A 134 8.66 12.09 7.17
C PRO A 134 8.99 11.57 8.57
N ALA A 135 8.26 12.02 9.60
CA ALA A 135 8.42 11.57 10.97
C ALA A 135 7.64 10.28 11.30
N ALA A 136 6.82 9.79 10.35
CA ALA A 136 6.04 8.57 10.59
C ALA A 136 6.95 7.37 10.88
N PRO A 137 6.70 6.60 11.97
CA PRO A 137 7.52 5.43 12.31
C PRO A 137 7.67 4.42 11.18
N SER A 138 6.61 4.22 10.40
CA SER A 138 6.59 3.31 9.24
C SER A 138 7.54 3.70 8.11
N LEU A 139 7.95 4.98 8.05
CA LEU A 139 8.88 5.49 7.03
C LEU A 139 10.33 5.59 7.52
N GLN A 140 10.58 5.38 8.82
CA GLN A 140 11.94 5.47 9.39
C GLN A 140 12.95 4.50 8.76
N PRO A 141 12.58 3.26 8.33
CA PRO A 141 13.50 2.39 7.61
C PRO A 141 14.04 3.02 6.32
N ILE A 142 13.22 3.80 5.61
CA ILE A 142 13.60 4.51 4.39
C ILE A 142 14.63 5.60 4.71
N VAL A 143 14.39 6.38 5.79
CA VAL A 143 15.33 7.41 6.26
C VAL A 143 16.65 6.78 6.69
N LYS A 144 16.62 5.65 7.41
CA LYS A 144 17.82 4.90 7.81
C LYS A 144 18.61 4.36 6.60
N ALA A 145 17.94 4.09 5.49
CA ALA A 145 18.59 3.71 4.23
C ALA A 145 19.22 4.90 3.47
N GLY A 146 19.20 6.10 4.06
CA GLY A 146 19.79 7.31 3.49
C GLY A 146 18.94 8.00 2.43
N ILE A 147 17.65 7.67 2.36
CA ILE A 147 16.69 8.22 1.40
C ILE A 147 15.87 9.31 2.10
N ARG A 148 15.87 10.51 1.54
CA ARG A 148 15.05 11.62 2.03
C ARG A 148 13.60 11.42 1.63
N ILE A 149 12.69 11.66 2.57
CA ILE A 149 11.25 11.64 2.32
C ILE A 149 10.80 13.10 2.17
N PRO A 150 10.25 13.49 1.01
CA PRO A 150 9.73 14.83 0.85
C PRO A 150 8.42 14.98 1.65
N GLY A 151 8.27 16.12 2.33
CA GLY A 151 7.02 16.49 3.00
C GLY A 151 5.96 17.04 2.03
N HIS A 152 5.95 16.53 0.80
CA HIS A 152 5.10 17.04 -0.27
C HIS A 152 3.78 16.27 -0.34
N TRP A 153 2.87 16.84 -1.15
CA TRP A 153 1.64 16.18 -1.53
C TRP A 153 1.91 14.96 -2.41
N VAL A 154 1.18 13.90 -2.17
CA VAL A 154 1.27 12.66 -2.94
C VAL A 154 -0.11 12.17 -3.36
N LEU A 155 -0.17 11.54 -4.51
CA LEU A 155 -1.29 10.69 -4.89
C LEU A 155 -1.06 9.29 -4.34
N HIS A 156 -2.06 8.74 -3.70
CA HIS A 156 -2.03 7.48 -2.98
C HIS A 156 -3.16 6.58 -3.43
N GLY A 157 -2.80 5.42 -3.93
CA GLY A 157 -3.72 4.33 -4.21
C GLY A 157 -3.49 3.19 -3.24
N GLN A 158 -4.55 2.52 -2.83
CA GLN A 158 -4.47 1.29 -2.07
C GLN A 158 -5.45 0.27 -2.61
N PHE A 159 -5.08 -0.98 -2.58
CA PHE A 159 -5.98 -2.09 -2.91
C PHE A 159 -5.77 -3.26 -1.96
N LEU A 160 -6.81 -4.02 -1.80
CA LEU A 160 -6.94 -5.05 -0.80
C LEU A 160 -7.67 -6.25 -1.39
N PHE A 161 -7.17 -7.45 -1.12
CA PHE A 161 -7.86 -8.68 -1.43
C PHE A 161 -7.63 -9.77 -0.38
N VAL A 162 -8.61 -10.62 -0.21
CA VAL A 162 -8.48 -11.86 0.53
C VAL A 162 -7.95 -12.91 -0.44
N TYR A 163 -6.77 -13.46 -0.15
CA TYR A 163 -6.18 -14.49 -0.99
C TYR A 163 -6.84 -15.84 -0.76
N ASP A 164 -7.03 -16.20 0.51
CA ASP A 164 -7.76 -17.39 0.98
C ASP A 164 -8.27 -17.17 2.41
N VAL A 165 -8.76 -18.20 3.07
CA VAL A 165 -9.29 -18.12 4.45
C VAL A 165 -8.24 -17.71 5.49
N ASP A 166 -6.98 -17.89 5.18
CA ASP A 166 -5.86 -17.67 6.10
C ASP A 166 -5.06 -16.40 5.77
N ARG A 167 -5.20 -15.85 4.57
CA ARG A 167 -4.32 -14.77 4.10
C ARG A 167 -5.06 -13.64 3.40
N ALA A 168 -4.63 -12.41 3.71
CA ALA A 168 -5.07 -11.21 3.03
C ALA A 168 -3.86 -10.34 2.66
N VAL A 169 -3.98 -9.58 1.60
CA VAL A 169 -2.92 -8.71 1.08
C VAL A 169 -3.44 -7.30 0.90
N LEU A 170 -2.71 -6.34 1.48
CA LEU A 170 -2.93 -4.92 1.28
C LEU A 170 -1.71 -4.33 0.58
N VAL A 171 -1.93 -3.70 -0.55
CA VAL A 171 -0.90 -2.99 -1.29
C VAL A 171 -1.23 -1.50 -1.31
N ARG A 172 -0.23 -0.66 -1.01
CA ARG A 172 -0.34 0.79 -1.10
C ARG A 172 0.73 1.32 -2.04
N TYR A 173 0.33 2.17 -2.95
CA TYR A 173 1.21 2.85 -3.89
C TYR A 173 1.05 4.36 -3.76
N SER A 174 2.15 5.06 -3.55
CA SER A 174 2.17 6.52 -3.45
C SER A 174 3.18 7.10 -4.41
N LYS A 175 2.83 8.23 -5.02
CA LYS A 175 3.70 8.96 -5.95
C LYS A 175 3.71 10.44 -5.61
N ASP A 176 4.93 11.01 -5.49
CA ASP A 176 5.13 12.45 -5.33
C ASP A 176 4.60 13.18 -6.56
N VAL A 177 3.70 14.14 -6.33
CA VAL A 177 3.10 14.93 -7.41
C VAL A 177 4.13 15.73 -8.19
N ASN A 178 5.21 16.17 -7.56
CA ASN A 178 6.30 16.89 -8.23
C ASN A 178 7.09 16.01 -9.23
N SER A 179 7.00 14.69 -9.10
CA SER A 179 7.65 13.75 -10.03
C SER A 179 6.99 13.67 -11.42
N PHE A 180 5.82 14.29 -11.60
CA PHE A 180 5.15 14.33 -12.91
C PHE A 180 5.72 15.38 -13.87
N GLY A 181 6.66 16.22 -13.42
CA GLY A 181 7.38 17.17 -14.29
C GLY A 181 6.56 18.36 -14.77
N VAL A 182 5.43 18.62 -14.13
CA VAL A 182 4.57 19.79 -14.40
C VAL A 182 4.46 20.66 -13.15
N LYS A 183 4.26 21.96 -13.35
CA LYS A 183 4.05 22.88 -12.22
C LYS A 183 2.64 22.63 -11.64
N LEU A 184 2.61 22.29 -10.36
CA LEU A 184 1.41 22.00 -9.59
C LEU A 184 1.30 22.95 -8.40
N SER A 185 0.10 23.06 -7.87
CA SER A 185 -0.14 23.80 -6.62
C SER A 185 0.33 22.98 -5.42
N ASP A 186 0.98 23.63 -4.50
CA ASP A 186 1.37 23.09 -3.19
C ASP A 186 0.26 23.25 -2.12
N ARG A 187 -0.83 23.94 -2.47
CA ARG A 187 -1.98 24.14 -1.59
C ARG A 187 -2.86 22.89 -1.53
N ALA A 188 -3.13 22.44 -0.31
CA ALA A 188 -3.97 21.26 -0.07
C ALA A 188 -5.38 21.36 -0.67
N GLU A 189 -5.94 22.57 -0.70
CA GLU A 189 -7.29 22.87 -1.22
C GLU A 189 -7.39 22.63 -2.73
N SER A 190 -6.29 22.83 -3.48
CA SER A 190 -6.24 22.58 -4.92
C SER A 190 -6.39 21.08 -5.26
N TRP A 191 -6.23 20.22 -4.27
CA TRP A 191 -6.36 18.78 -4.38
C TRP A 191 -7.68 18.25 -3.81
N ASN A 192 -8.61 19.10 -3.42
CA ASN A 192 -9.94 18.66 -3.02
C ASN A 192 -10.75 18.25 -4.25
N LYS A 193 -11.48 17.14 -4.13
CA LYS A 193 -12.28 16.55 -5.24
C LYS A 193 -13.22 17.56 -5.91
N ALA A 194 -13.76 18.49 -5.13
CA ALA A 194 -14.69 19.51 -5.65
C ALA A 194 -14.00 20.65 -6.40
N SER A 195 -12.71 20.90 -6.19
CA SER A 195 -11.98 22.05 -6.74
C SER A 195 -10.83 21.68 -7.67
N ILE A 196 -10.45 20.39 -7.72
CA ILE A 196 -9.33 19.95 -8.55
C ILE A 196 -9.55 20.26 -10.03
N ALA A 197 -8.59 20.94 -10.65
CA ALA A 197 -8.69 21.43 -12.02
C ALA A 197 -7.29 21.48 -12.69
N GLY A 198 -7.24 21.87 -13.95
CA GLY A 198 -5.98 22.16 -14.65
C GLY A 198 -5.00 21.00 -14.69
N ASN A 199 -3.74 21.29 -14.29
CA ASN A 199 -2.66 20.29 -14.27
C ASN A 199 -2.87 19.25 -13.18
N GLU A 200 -3.40 19.63 -12.02
CA GLU A 200 -3.68 18.73 -10.90
C GLU A 200 -4.66 17.64 -11.32
N LYS A 201 -5.71 18.00 -12.05
CA LYS A 201 -6.69 17.05 -12.59
C LYS A 201 -6.05 16.09 -13.58
N LYS A 202 -5.23 16.58 -14.52
CA LYS A 202 -4.52 15.74 -15.50
C LYS A 202 -3.56 14.76 -14.84
N VAL A 203 -2.85 15.21 -13.81
CA VAL A 203 -1.93 14.36 -13.03
C VAL A 203 -2.70 13.30 -12.26
N LEU A 204 -3.82 13.67 -11.65
CA LEU A 204 -4.70 12.72 -10.96
C LEU A 204 -5.24 11.66 -11.93
N GLU A 205 -5.76 12.05 -13.09
CA GLU A 205 -6.28 11.12 -14.11
C GLU A 205 -5.21 10.16 -14.59
N THR A 206 -3.98 10.66 -14.80
CA THR A 206 -2.83 9.83 -15.18
C THR A 206 -2.47 8.84 -14.07
N PHE A 207 -2.45 9.29 -12.82
CA PHE A 207 -2.18 8.41 -11.68
C PHE A 207 -3.26 7.34 -11.53
N GLN A 208 -4.54 7.72 -11.59
CA GLN A 208 -5.67 6.79 -11.48
C GLN A 208 -5.62 5.71 -12.55
N LYS A 209 -5.37 6.10 -13.82
CA LYS A 209 -5.21 5.14 -14.92
C LYS A 209 -4.10 4.14 -14.63
N ASN A 210 -2.89 4.62 -14.32
CA ASN A 210 -1.74 3.76 -14.05
C ASN A 210 -1.97 2.84 -12.83
N PHE A 211 -2.64 3.37 -11.80
CA PHE A 211 -2.96 2.60 -10.61
C PHE A 211 -3.98 1.48 -10.90
N VAL A 212 -5.04 1.77 -11.66
CA VAL A 212 -6.03 0.76 -12.06
C VAL A 212 -5.39 -0.28 -12.99
N GLU A 213 -4.50 0.12 -13.89
CA GLU A 213 -3.72 -0.81 -14.71
C GLU A 213 -2.85 -1.72 -13.84
N MET A 214 -2.20 -1.18 -12.79
CA MET A 214 -1.45 -1.97 -11.81
C MET A 214 -2.35 -2.98 -11.10
N VAL A 215 -3.53 -2.57 -10.59
CA VAL A 215 -4.51 -3.47 -9.97
C VAL A 215 -4.93 -4.57 -10.94
N ASN A 216 -5.19 -4.21 -12.21
CA ASN A 216 -5.58 -5.15 -13.26
C ASN A 216 -4.44 -6.10 -13.68
N SER A 217 -3.19 -5.78 -13.39
CA SER A 217 -2.04 -6.61 -13.73
C SER A 217 -1.82 -7.78 -12.77
N ILE A 218 -2.52 -7.81 -11.64
CA ILE A 218 -2.37 -8.89 -10.66
C ILE A 218 -2.70 -10.23 -11.33
N THR A 219 -1.81 -11.17 -11.15
CA THR A 219 -2.01 -12.56 -11.52
C THR A 219 -1.73 -13.45 -10.32
N PHE A 220 -2.55 -14.46 -10.15
CA PHE A 220 -2.38 -15.49 -9.12
C PHE A 220 -1.86 -16.74 -9.81
N LYS A 221 -0.84 -17.38 -9.24
CA LYS A 221 -0.50 -18.71 -9.73
C LYS A 221 -1.53 -19.70 -9.18
N LYS A 222 -1.97 -20.60 -10.04
CA LYS A 222 -2.85 -21.69 -9.60
C LYS A 222 -2.12 -22.56 -8.61
N PRO A 223 -2.78 -22.95 -7.49
CA PRO A 223 -2.23 -23.93 -6.57
C PRO A 223 -1.96 -25.27 -7.26
#